data_6dc8d19a36bfa70483368d8fbb461fb9
#
_entry.id   6dc8d19a36bfa70483368d8fbb461fb9
#
_cell.length_a   1.000
_cell.length_b   1.000
_cell.length_c   1.000
_cell.angle_alpha   90.00
_cell.angle_beta   90.00
_cell.angle_gamma   90.00
#
_symmetry.space_group_name_H-M   'P 1'
#
loop_
_entity.id
_entity.type
_entity.pdbx_description
1 polymer ?
#
loop_
_entity_poly.entity_id
_entity_poly.type
_entity_poly.pdbx_seq_one_letter_code
_entity_poly.pdbx_strand_id
1 'polypeptide(L)'
;MPPARSILFAAVRGLDRVVARLPACGRFQPLRGGFSAYEELLGGRLPGRVLVDRQETGVCPRGSMTERSGHRQHDHQPWPVFWTRSEDARLVGAQWQWRDPQNRFCLEGNYHLTHRRRLSENKLFAPIFVPPGRKLDGPWTSLASNWGDGRNYYHWITDNLTRLRVRDELPEKTRVLLPRHAAPYINETLEMLGIADFCEAPAESSVRPERYYFCSPTALTGVWNPLGFAWLRERFRPFFAPAAGSPVFLTRRGATRVPDRLPELERVFERAGFEVVDCGALSVREQIARTSAATAVAGLHGAAMTNLLWIQPGTPVLEIFQPGYLNGCYEQIGFQGRLDYNFQILGTDRGLDSISRWCSSIARPAEC
;
A
#
# COMPACT_ATOMS: atom_id res chain seq x y z
N MET A 1 17.25 -7.11 -31.43
CA MET A 1 16.47 -8.27 -30.96
C MET A 1 15.50 -7.82 -29.86
N PRO A 2 14.21 -8.12 -29.94
CA PRO A 2 13.31 -7.81 -28.86
C PRO A 2 13.73 -8.57 -27.60
N PRO A 3 13.66 -7.98 -26.42
CA PRO A 3 14.12 -8.61 -25.19
C PRO A 3 13.33 -9.91 -24.94
N ALA A 4 14.01 -10.94 -24.47
CA ALA A 4 13.45 -12.29 -24.23
C ALA A 4 12.12 -12.30 -23.46
N ARG A 5 11.85 -11.26 -22.64
CA ARG A 5 10.58 -11.02 -21.97
C ARG A 5 9.40 -10.85 -22.93
N SER A 6 9.57 -10.14 -24.07
CA SER A 6 8.48 -9.90 -25.02
C SER A 6 8.05 -11.18 -25.76
N ILE A 7 9.00 -12.08 -26.00
CA ILE A 7 8.73 -13.39 -26.66
C ILE A 7 7.97 -14.31 -25.68
N LEU A 8 8.39 -14.33 -24.41
CA LEU A 8 7.70 -15.11 -23.37
C LEU A 8 6.25 -14.64 -23.17
N PHE A 9 6.00 -13.32 -23.19
CA PHE A 9 4.66 -12.75 -23.09
C PHE A 9 3.77 -13.02 -24.32
N ALA A 10 4.35 -13.07 -25.50
CA ALA A 10 3.62 -13.45 -26.72
C ALA A 10 3.24 -14.94 -26.70
N ALA A 11 4.15 -15.81 -26.23
CA ALA A 11 3.89 -17.23 -26.07
C ALA A 11 2.82 -17.50 -25.01
N VAL A 12 2.85 -16.80 -23.86
CA VAL A 12 1.84 -16.91 -22.81
C VAL A 12 0.47 -16.46 -23.31
N ARG A 13 0.37 -15.37 -24.08
CA ARG A 13 -0.91 -14.92 -24.70
C ARG A 13 -1.45 -15.91 -25.74
N GLY A 14 -0.55 -16.59 -26.46
CA GLY A 14 -0.95 -17.68 -27.35
C GLY A 14 -1.52 -18.86 -26.58
N LEU A 15 -0.87 -19.24 -25.48
CA LEU A 15 -1.29 -20.31 -24.58
C LEU A 15 -2.65 -19.98 -23.94
N ASP A 16 -2.87 -18.74 -23.47
CA ASP A 16 -4.14 -18.31 -22.87
C ASP A 16 -5.33 -18.48 -23.84
N ARG A 17 -5.15 -18.17 -25.13
CA ARG A 17 -6.19 -18.37 -26.15
C ARG A 17 -6.47 -19.85 -26.42
N VAL A 18 -5.48 -20.69 -26.38
CA VAL A 18 -5.61 -22.13 -26.55
C VAL A 18 -6.27 -22.73 -25.31
N VAL A 19 -5.79 -22.36 -24.13
CA VAL A 19 -6.30 -22.85 -22.84
C VAL A 19 -7.74 -22.43 -22.60
N ALA A 20 -8.14 -21.20 -22.98
CA ALA A 20 -9.51 -20.72 -22.87
C ALA A 20 -10.51 -21.54 -23.72
N ARG A 21 -10.02 -22.33 -24.68
CA ARG A 21 -10.83 -23.18 -25.56
C ARG A 21 -10.87 -24.65 -25.12
N LEU A 22 -10.04 -25.03 -24.11
CA LEU A 22 -10.04 -26.40 -23.60
C LEU A 22 -11.26 -26.62 -22.70
N PRO A 23 -11.91 -27.81 -22.80
CA PRO A 23 -12.98 -28.16 -21.87
C PRO A 23 -12.42 -28.26 -20.44
N ALA A 24 -13.20 -27.81 -19.47
CA ALA A 24 -12.84 -27.92 -18.05
C ALA A 24 -12.77 -29.39 -17.66
N CYS A 25 -11.58 -29.95 -17.50
CA CYS A 25 -11.42 -31.21 -16.79
C CYS A 25 -11.10 -30.91 -15.33
N GLY A 26 -11.62 -31.68 -14.38
CA GLY A 26 -11.78 -31.36 -12.95
C GLY A 26 -10.57 -30.83 -12.14
N ARG A 27 -9.39 -30.72 -12.75
CA ARG A 27 -8.17 -30.11 -12.18
C ARG A 27 -7.66 -28.89 -12.93
N PHE A 28 -8.28 -28.56 -14.05
CA PHE A 28 -7.83 -27.52 -14.96
C PHE A 28 -8.96 -26.54 -15.26
N GLN A 29 -8.85 -25.31 -14.78
CA GLN A 29 -9.81 -24.25 -15.08
C GLN A 29 -9.05 -23.07 -15.71
N PRO A 30 -9.25 -22.80 -17.02
CA PRO A 30 -8.63 -21.67 -17.66
C PRO A 30 -9.16 -20.36 -17.08
N LEU A 31 -8.30 -19.35 -16.99
CA LEU A 31 -8.68 -18.01 -16.60
C LEU A 31 -9.63 -17.41 -17.64
N ARG A 32 -10.84 -17.00 -17.23
CA ARG A 32 -11.89 -16.48 -18.12
C ARG A 32 -12.06 -14.96 -18.10
N GLY A 33 -11.05 -14.20 -17.66
CA GLY A 33 -11.10 -12.76 -17.57
C GLY A 33 -11.33 -12.24 -16.14
N GLY A 34 -11.87 -11.03 -16.02
CA GLY A 34 -12.14 -10.37 -14.75
C GLY A 34 -13.63 -10.08 -14.54
N PHE A 35 -14.01 -9.88 -13.28
CA PHE A 35 -15.31 -9.34 -12.90
C PHE A 35 -15.13 -8.22 -11.88
N SER A 36 -16.04 -7.24 -11.88
CA SER A 36 -16.10 -6.20 -10.89
C SER A 36 -16.99 -6.63 -9.71
N ALA A 37 -16.39 -6.77 -8.53
CA ALA A 37 -17.16 -7.09 -7.32
C ALA A 37 -18.12 -5.95 -6.95
N TYR A 38 -17.74 -4.71 -7.24
CA TYR A 38 -18.60 -3.54 -7.05
C TYR A 38 -19.83 -3.55 -7.94
N GLU A 39 -19.67 -3.86 -9.23
CA GLU A 39 -20.81 -3.95 -10.17
C GLU A 39 -21.70 -5.15 -9.88
N GLU A 40 -21.12 -6.28 -9.45
CA GLU A 40 -21.89 -7.43 -8.98
C GLU A 40 -22.72 -7.10 -7.73
N LEU A 41 -22.17 -6.30 -6.80
CA LEU A 41 -22.87 -5.79 -5.63
C LEU A 41 -24.01 -4.85 -6.03
N LEU A 42 -23.77 -3.85 -6.87
CA LEU A 42 -24.80 -2.91 -7.34
C LEU A 42 -25.91 -3.60 -8.12
N GLY A 43 -25.58 -4.66 -8.87
CA GLY A 43 -26.53 -5.48 -9.60
C GLY A 43 -27.28 -6.51 -8.75
N GLY A 44 -27.06 -6.53 -7.42
CA GLY A 44 -27.72 -7.46 -6.48
C GLY A 44 -27.30 -8.92 -6.63
N ARG A 45 -26.22 -9.22 -7.38
CA ARG A 45 -25.71 -10.58 -7.56
C ARG A 45 -24.81 -11.05 -6.42
N LEU A 46 -24.20 -10.10 -5.68
CA LEU A 46 -23.45 -10.39 -4.46
C LEU A 46 -24.03 -9.57 -3.29
N PRO A 47 -24.28 -10.19 -2.14
CA PRO A 47 -24.68 -9.47 -0.94
C PRO A 47 -23.52 -8.62 -0.39
N GLY A 48 -23.84 -7.44 0.13
CA GLY A 48 -22.82 -6.55 0.65
C GLY A 48 -23.34 -5.14 0.94
N ARG A 49 -22.41 -4.20 1.17
CA ARG A 49 -22.71 -2.80 1.47
C ARG A 49 -21.66 -1.86 0.88
N VAL A 50 -22.12 -0.78 0.27
CA VAL A 50 -21.27 0.36 -0.09
C VAL A 50 -21.14 1.27 1.13
N LEU A 51 -19.92 1.60 1.53
CA LEU A 51 -19.60 2.50 2.64
C LEU A 51 -19.30 3.91 2.14
N VAL A 52 -18.58 4.03 1.02
CA VAL A 52 -18.29 5.30 0.34
C VAL A 52 -18.47 5.07 -1.15
N ASP A 53 -19.31 5.87 -1.78
CA ASP A 53 -19.50 5.79 -3.23
C ASP A 53 -18.36 6.50 -3.98
N ARG A 54 -18.29 6.28 -5.30
CA ARG A 54 -17.23 6.80 -6.20
C ARG A 54 -17.04 8.31 -6.18
N GLN A 55 -17.95 9.07 -5.58
CA GLN A 55 -17.98 10.55 -5.67
C GLN A 55 -17.19 11.29 -4.57
N GLU A 56 -16.67 10.61 -3.54
CA GLU A 56 -16.08 11.25 -2.36
C GLU A 56 -14.58 10.98 -2.23
N THR A 57 -13.76 11.47 -3.15
CA THR A 57 -12.30 11.38 -3.01
C THR A 57 -11.67 12.73 -2.72
N GLY A 58 -10.74 12.77 -1.75
CA GLY A 58 -9.93 13.95 -1.51
C GLY A 58 -9.07 14.31 -2.72
N VAL A 59 -9.16 15.56 -3.16
CA VAL A 59 -8.41 16.09 -4.31
C VAL A 59 -7.05 16.60 -3.82
N CYS A 60 -5.98 16.24 -4.54
CA CYS A 60 -4.66 16.82 -4.28
C CYS A 60 -4.64 18.33 -4.67
N PRO A 61 -4.04 19.22 -3.86
CA PRO A 61 -4.02 20.64 -4.16
C PRO A 61 -3.27 20.96 -5.47
N ARG A 62 -3.70 22.01 -6.15
CA ARG A 62 -2.99 22.56 -7.33
C ARG A 62 -1.58 23.02 -6.93
N GLY A 63 -0.60 22.81 -7.80
CA GLY A 63 0.80 23.16 -7.54
C GLY A 63 1.59 22.09 -6.79
N SER A 64 0.99 20.93 -6.57
CA SER A 64 1.62 19.75 -5.96
C SER A 64 2.80 19.24 -6.80
N MET A 65 3.65 18.42 -6.17
CA MET A 65 4.73 17.72 -6.87
C MET A 65 4.19 16.86 -8.01
N THR A 66 3.02 16.26 -7.82
CA THR A 66 2.28 15.49 -8.81
C THR A 66 2.02 16.32 -10.08
N GLU A 67 1.65 17.58 -9.92
CA GLU A 67 1.42 18.51 -11.02
C GLU A 67 2.74 18.94 -11.68
N ARG A 68 3.78 19.21 -10.87
CA ARG A 68 5.10 19.69 -11.34
C ARG A 68 5.93 18.62 -12.02
N SER A 69 5.80 17.36 -11.63
CA SER A 69 6.59 16.24 -12.16
C SER A 69 6.08 15.73 -13.50
N GLY A 70 4.91 16.19 -13.96
CA GLY A 70 4.23 15.61 -15.12
C GLY A 70 3.81 14.14 -14.92
N HIS A 71 4.07 13.58 -13.75
CA HIS A 71 3.53 12.32 -13.33
C HIS A 71 2.04 12.55 -13.05
N ARG A 72 1.22 12.28 -14.04
CA ARG A 72 -0.21 12.06 -13.79
C ARG A 72 -0.31 10.86 -12.87
N GLN A 73 -0.17 11.10 -11.58
CA GLN A 73 -0.62 10.12 -10.62
C GLN A 73 -2.11 9.99 -10.86
N HIS A 74 -2.41 8.88 -11.48
CA HIS A 74 -3.73 8.29 -11.61
C HIS A 74 -4.84 9.34 -11.70
N ASP A 75 -5.44 9.45 -12.85
CA ASP A 75 -6.73 10.13 -12.97
C ASP A 75 -7.46 9.84 -11.66
N HIS A 76 -7.75 10.88 -10.86
CA HIS A 76 -8.37 10.78 -9.55
C HIS A 76 -9.79 10.19 -9.71
N GLN A 77 -9.85 8.95 -10.19
CA GLN A 77 -11.13 8.25 -10.26
C GLN A 77 -11.51 7.88 -8.85
N PRO A 78 -12.68 8.35 -8.41
CA PRO A 78 -13.22 8.01 -7.13
C PRO A 78 -13.25 6.48 -6.97
N TRP A 79 -12.65 6.00 -5.88
CA TRP A 79 -12.60 4.58 -5.58
C TRP A 79 -13.72 4.22 -4.61
N PRO A 80 -14.63 3.28 -4.95
CA PRO A 80 -15.68 2.88 -4.05
C PRO A 80 -15.10 2.10 -2.88
N VAL A 81 -15.56 2.41 -1.67
CA VAL A 81 -15.24 1.64 -0.46
C VAL A 81 -16.46 0.80 -0.11
N PHE A 82 -16.30 -0.52 -0.11
CA PHE A 82 -17.39 -1.46 0.06
C PHE A 82 -16.90 -2.80 0.59
N TRP A 83 -17.84 -3.62 1.06
CA TRP A 83 -17.63 -5.04 1.22
C TRP A 83 -18.70 -5.83 0.48
N THR A 84 -18.35 -7.05 0.09
CA THR A 84 -19.29 -8.02 -0.48
C THR A 84 -18.94 -9.42 -0.02
N ARG A 85 -19.91 -10.35 -0.05
CA ARG A 85 -19.75 -11.73 0.40
C ARG A 85 -19.92 -12.71 -0.75
N SER A 86 -19.11 -13.76 -0.74
CA SER A 86 -19.23 -14.92 -1.63
C SER A 86 -19.06 -16.20 -0.84
N GLU A 87 -19.85 -17.22 -1.17
CA GLU A 87 -19.76 -18.58 -0.60
C GLU A 87 -18.97 -19.54 -1.51
N ASP A 88 -18.67 -19.10 -2.73
CA ASP A 88 -17.97 -19.89 -3.75
C ASP A 88 -16.60 -19.29 -4.12
N ALA A 89 -16.04 -18.46 -3.25
CA ALA A 89 -14.77 -17.80 -3.51
C ALA A 89 -13.61 -18.79 -3.48
N ARG A 90 -12.71 -18.67 -4.46
CA ARG A 90 -11.40 -19.30 -4.43
C ARG A 90 -10.32 -18.22 -4.36
N LEU A 91 -9.47 -18.32 -3.38
CA LEU A 91 -8.36 -17.38 -3.19
C LEU A 91 -7.06 -18.05 -3.61
N VAL A 92 -6.30 -17.40 -4.49
CA VAL A 92 -5.19 -18.04 -5.20
C VAL A 92 -3.92 -17.18 -5.16
N GLY A 93 -2.79 -17.84 -4.96
CA GLY A 93 -1.46 -17.23 -5.02
C GLY A 93 -1.08 -16.46 -3.74
N ALA A 94 0.12 -15.86 -3.74
CA ALA A 94 0.66 -15.16 -2.59
C ALA A 94 -0.14 -13.90 -2.18
N GLN A 95 -0.98 -13.42 -3.08
CA GLN A 95 -1.79 -12.20 -2.92
C GLN A 95 -3.27 -12.49 -2.70
N TRP A 96 -3.63 -13.76 -2.52
CA TRP A 96 -5.00 -14.21 -2.31
C TRP A 96 -5.98 -13.60 -3.31
N GLN A 97 -5.64 -13.69 -4.60
CA GLN A 97 -6.50 -13.22 -5.67
C GLN A 97 -7.84 -13.97 -5.63
N TRP A 98 -8.92 -13.23 -5.45
CA TRP A 98 -10.26 -13.80 -5.47
C TRP A 98 -10.67 -14.19 -6.88
N ARG A 99 -11.09 -15.44 -7.03
CA ARG A 99 -11.68 -16.01 -8.23
C ARG A 99 -13.07 -16.52 -7.94
N ASP A 100 -13.97 -16.26 -8.89
CA ASP A 100 -15.33 -16.78 -8.86
C ASP A 100 -15.43 -18.23 -9.37
N PRO A 101 -16.61 -18.88 -9.30
CA PRO A 101 -16.81 -20.24 -9.82
C PRO A 101 -16.47 -20.41 -11.33
N GLN A 102 -16.58 -19.33 -12.11
CA GLN A 102 -16.21 -19.32 -13.52
C GLN A 102 -14.71 -19.09 -13.76
N ASN A 103 -13.91 -19.03 -12.69
CA ASN A 103 -12.49 -18.72 -12.72
C ASN A 103 -12.16 -17.33 -13.30
N ARG A 104 -13.07 -16.35 -13.15
CA ARG A 104 -12.79 -14.94 -13.37
C ARG A 104 -12.18 -14.35 -12.11
N PHE A 105 -11.27 -13.40 -12.24
CA PHE A 105 -10.64 -12.74 -11.06
C PHE A 105 -11.33 -11.42 -10.71
N CYS A 106 -11.35 -11.09 -9.43
CA CYS A 106 -11.89 -9.81 -8.94
C CYS A 106 -10.97 -8.66 -9.34
N LEU A 107 -11.52 -7.67 -10.05
CA LEU A 107 -10.77 -6.51 -10.55
C LEU A 107 -10.32 -5.58 -9.41
N GLU A 108 -11.15 -5.35 -8.43
CA GLU A 108 -10.85 -4.44 -7.31
C GLU A 108 -9.80 -5.02 -6.34
N GLY A 109 -9.56 -6.33 -6.38
CA GLY A 109 -8.45 -6.97 -5.69
C GLY A 109 -7.09 -6.66 -6.32
N ASN A 110 -7.07 -6.09 -7.52
CA ASN A 110 -5.88 -5.93 -8.36
C ASN A 110 -5.81 -4.54 -8.98
N TYR A 111 -5.06 -3.65 -8.36
CA TYR A 111 -4.85 -2.28 -8.82
C TYR A 111 -4.53 -2.12 -10.31
N HIS A 112 -3.68 -2.97 -10.88
CA HIS A 112 -3.27 -2.86 -12.29
C HIS A 112 -4.36 -3.23 -13.29
N LEU A 113 -5.45 -3.81 -12.86
CA LEU A 113 -6.53 -4.25 -13.74
C LEU A 113 -7.54 -3.13 -14.03
N THR A 114 -7.57 -2.10 -13.20
CA THR A 114 -8.32 -0.86 -13.49
C THR A 114 -7.75 -0.13 -14.71
N HIS A 115 -6.46 -0.34 -15.02
CA HIS A 115 -5.82 0.14 -16.23
C HIS A 115 -5.78 -0.98 -17.29
N ARG A 116 -6.84 -1.12 -18.07
CA ARG A 116 -7.04 -2.15 -19.12
C ARG A 116 -5.82 -2.40 -20.05
N ARG A 117 -4.85 -1.52 -20.08
CA ARG A 117 -3.65 -1.62 -20.93
C ARG A 117 -2.54 -2.51 -20.38
N ARG A 118 -2.55 -2.91 -19.10
CA ARG A 118 -1.44 -3.63 -18.45
C ARG A 118 -1.75 -5.04 -17.95
N LEU A 119 -2.85 -5.64 -18.35
CA LEU A 119 -3.15 -7.05 -18.07
C LEU A 119 -2.00 -7.99 -18.47
N SER A 120 -1.22 -7.62 -19.50
CA SER A 120 -0.12 -8.43 -20.02
C SER A 120 1.21 -8.27 -19.29
N GLU A 121 1.37 -7.26 -18.45
CA GLU A 121 2.62 -6.97 -17.72
C GLU A 121 2.60 -7.50 -16.28
N ASN A 122 1.46 -7.95 -15.82
CA ASN A 122 1.27 -8.36 -14.44
C ASN A 122 1.78 -9.78 -14.19
N LYS A 123 2.57 -9.92 -13.13
CA LYS A 123 2.90 -11.18 -12.43
C LYS A 123 1.66 -11.95 -11.95
N LEU A 124 0.48 -11.48 -12.29
CA LEU A 124 -0.86 -11.96 -11.96
C LEU A 124 -1.33 -13.13 -12.80
N PHE A 125 -0.57 -13.56 -13.79
CA PHE A 125 -0.81 -14.89 -14.36
C PHE A 125 -0.39 -15.93 -13.32
N ALA A 126 -1.16 -15.91 -12.22
CA ALA A 126 -1.22 -17.02 -11.32
C ALA A 126 -1.47 -18.29 -12.15
N PRO A 127 -0.93 -19.41 -11.74
CA PRO A 127 -0.80 -20.59 -12.56
C PRO A 127 -2.12 -20.93 -13.22
N ILE A 128 -2.08 -21.24 -14.50
CA ILE A 128 -3.16 -21.80 -15.29
C ILE A 128 -3.76 -23.02 -14.52
N PHE A 129 -2.92 -23.68 -13.72
CA PHE A 129 -3.27 -24.76 -12.81
C PHE A 129 -3.48 -24.20 -11.40
N VAL A 130 -4.73 -24.13 -10.98
CA VAL A 130 -5.08 -23.82 -9.59
C VAL A 130 -5.29 -25.15 -8.89
N PRO A 131 -4.43 -25.50 -7.91
CA PRO A 131 -4.67 -26.71 -7.12
C PRO A 131 -6.01 -26.60 -6.40
N PRO A 132 -6.65 -27.74 -6.09
CA PRO A 132 -7.84 -27.73 -5.25
C PRO A 132 -7.48 -27.08 -3.92
N GLY A 133 -8.05 -25.89 -3.64
CA GLY A 133 -7.73 -25.14 -2.44
C GLY A 133 -8.16 -25.85 -1.17
N ARG A 134 -7.37 -25.66 -0.08
CA ARG A 134 -7.78 -26.08 1.26
C ARG A 134 -9.09 -25.38 1.63
N LYS A 135 -10.07 -26.13 2.12
CA LYS A 135 -11.29 -25.57 2.68
C LYS A 135 -10.97 -24.85 4.00
N LEU A 136 -11.58 -23.72 4.20
CA LEU A 136 -11.50 -22.93 5.43
C LEU A 136 -12.91 -22.75 5.97
N ASP A 137 -13.16 -23.25 7.17
CA ASP A 137 -14.47 -23.14 7.79
C ASP A 137 -14.73 -21.74 8.32
N GLY A 138 -15.97 -21.30 8.24
CA GLY A 138 -16.44 -20.00 8.73
C GLY A 138 -16.10 -18.80 7.84
N PRO A 139 -16.24 -17.59 8.39
CA PRO A 139 -16.08 -16.35 7.66
C PRO A 139 -14.62 -15.87 7.61
N TRP A 140 -14.18 -15.47 6.43
CA TRP A 140 -12.82 -15.02 6.16
C TRP A 140 -12.79 -13.74 5.32
N THR A 141 -11.79 -12.91 5.56
CA THR A 141 -11.38 -11.82 4.65
C THR A 141 -9.89 -11.93 4.33
N SER A 142 -9.39 -11.08 3.45
CA SER A 142 -7.97 -11.06 3.07
C SER A 142 -7.41 -9.65 3.11
N LEU A 143 -6.21 -9.50 3.69
CA LEU A 143 -5.45 -8.25 3.66
C LEU A 143 -4.40 -8.22 2.54
N ALA A 144 -4.20 -9.29 1.80
CA ALA A 144 -3.26 -9.27 0.69
C ALA A 144 -3.78 -8.44 -0.48
N SER A 145 -2.90 -7.72 -1.12
CA SER A 145 -3.15 -6.94 -2.34
C SER A 145 -2.04 -7.16 -3.35
N ASN A 146 -2.21 -6.64 -4.56
CA ASN A 146 -1.25 -6.81 -5.64
C ASN A 146 0.17 -6.28 -5.31
N TRP A 147 0.28 -5.20 -4.56
CA TRP A 147 1.54 -4.65 -4.06
C TRP A 147 1.86 -5.06 -2.63
N GLY A 148 0.86 -5.50 -1.90
CA GLY A 148 0.94 -5.86 -0.50
C GLY A 148 1.15 -7.35 -0.29
N ASP A 149 2.16 -7.93 -0.93
CA ASP A 149 2.58 -9.32 -0.73
C ASP A 149 3.38 -9.53 0.58
N GLY A 150 3.43 -8.51 1.41
CA GLY A 150 4.14 -8.51 2.69
C GLY A 150 5.60 -8.06 2.61
N ARG A 151 6.11 -7.65 1.45
CA ARG A 151 7.51 -7.25 1.27
C ARG A 151 7.78 -5.76 1.31
N ASN A 152 6.75 -4.95 1.34
CA ASN A 152 6.87 -3.49 1.31
C ASN A 152 6.00 -2.87 2.40
N TYR A 153 6.65 -2.19 3.36
CA TYR A 153 6.01 -1.55 4.51
C TYR A 153 4.96 -0.51 4.11
N TYR A 154 5.25 0.33 3.10
CA TYR A 154 4.28 1.30 2.59
C TYR A 154 2.97 0.60 2.18
N HIS A 155 3.04 -0.38 1.29
CA HIS A 155 1.85 -1.07 0.80
C HIS A 155 1.13 -1.87 1.90
N TRP A 156 1.88 -2.41 2.86
CA TRP A 156 1.26 -3.07 4.01
C TRP A 156 0.39 -2.10 4.80
N ILE A 157 0.94 -0.95 5.18
CA ILE A 157 0.22 0.05 5.97
C ILE A 157 -0.94 0.66 5.18
N THR A 158 -0.68 1.06 3.92
CA THR A 158 -1.61 1.89 3.15
C THR A 158 -2.68 1.09 2.40
N ASP A 159 -2.29 -0.03 1.79
CA ASP A 159 -3.17 -0.77 0.90
C ASP A 159 -3.82 -1.98 1.60
N ASN A 160 -3.14 -2.55 2.60
CA ASN A 160 -3.59 -3.77 3.26
C ASN A 160 -4.28 -3.49 4.60
N LEU A 161 -3.61 -2.81 5.55
CA LEU A 161 -4.19 -2.56 6.86
C LEU A 161 -5.46 -1.71 6.82
N THR A 162 -5.56 -0.76 5.91
CA THR A 162 -6.75 0.08 5.75
C THR A 162 -8.02 -0.70 5.41
N ARG A 163 -7.90 -1.92 4.87
CA ARG A 163 -9.04 -2.82 4.64
C ARG A 163 -9.71 -3.27 5.94
N LEU A 164 -9.00 -3.22 7.07
CA LEU A 164 -9.57 -3.50 8.37
C LEU A 164 -10.66 -2.49 8.74
N ARG A 165 -10.58 -1.24 8.26
CA ARG A 165 -11.68 -0.27 8.40
C ARG A 165 -12.97 -0.78 7.74
N VAL A 166 -12.86 -1.44 6.59
CA VAL A 166 -14.01 -2.06 5.93
C VAL A 166 -14.44 -3.32 6.67
N ARG A 167 -13.49 -4.12 7.18
CA ARG A 167 -13.78 -5.30 8.00
C ARG A 167 -14.57 -4.95 9.27
N ASP A 168 -14.34 -3.78 9.87
CA ASP A 168 -15.08 -3.34 11.06
C ASP A 168 -16.60 -3.17 10.80
N GLU A 169 -17.03 -3.08 9.53
CA GLU A 169 -18.43 -2.96 9.11
C GLU A 169 -19.08 -4.32 8.73
N LEU A 170 -18.34 -5.42 8.86
CA LEU A 170 -18.89 -6.74 8.51
C LEU A 170 -19.91 -7.22 9.53
N PRO A 171 -20.93 -7.96 9.10
CA PRO A 171 -22.02 -8.42 9.98
C PRO A 171 -21.58 -9.48 11.00
N GLU A 172 -20.41 -10.06 10.83
CA GLU A 172 -19.85 -11.09 11.70
C GLU A 172 -18.33 -10.97 11.83
N LYS A 173 -17.77 -11.51 12.92
CA LYS A 173 -16.32 -11.57 13.10
C LYS A 173 -15.70 -12.47 12.04
N THR A 174 -14.75 -11.94 11.28
CA THR A 174 -14.03 -12.66 10.24
C THR A 174 -12.60 -12.95 10.66
N ARG A 175 -12.11 -14.14 10.31
CA ARG A 175 -10.68 -14.45 10.29
C ARG A 175 -10.01 -13.76 9.10
N VAL A 176 -8.71 -13.54 9.20
CA VAL A 176 -7.94 -12.73 8.24
C VAL A 176 -6.87 -13.57 7.58
N LEU A 177 -6.90 -13.63 6.26
CA LEU A 177 -5.83 -14.22 5.46
C LEU A 177 -4.72 -13.19 5.26
N LEU A 178 -3.54 -13.54 5.72
CA LEU A 178 -2.32 -12.75 5.56
C LEU A 178 -1.60 -13.10 4.27
N PRO A 179 -0.78 -12.18 3.72
CA PRO A 179 0.15 -12.50 2.65
C PRO A 179 1.05 -13.67 3.03
N ARG A 180 1.43 -14.50 2.06
CA ARG A 180 2.32 -15.66 2.32
C ARG A 180 3.73 -15.28 2.79
N HIS A 181 4.18 -14.07 2.51
CA HIS A 181 5.45 -13.55 2.98
C HIS A 181 5.20 -12.56 4.11
N ALA A 182 5.37 -13.02 5.34
CA ALA A 182 5.20 -12.17 6.51
C ALA A 182 6.53 -11.51 6.88
N ALA A 183 6.64 -10.20 6.69
CA ALA A 183 7.70 -9.42 7.33
C ALA A 183 7.36 -9.15 8.80
N PRO A 184 8.35 -8.95 9.68
CA PRO A 184 8.11 -8.74 11.12
C PRO A 184 7.09 -7.66 11.44
N TYR A 185 7.08 -6.55 10.68
CA TYR A 185 6.12 -5.45 10.87
C TYR A 185 4.66 -5.87 10.64
N ILE A 186 4.39 -6.96 9.91
CA ILE A 186 3.03 -7.48 9.71
C ILE A 186 2.49 -7.98 11.05
N ASN A 187 3.20 -8.91 11.69
CA ASN A 187 2.76 -9.48 12.96
C ASN A 187 2.69 -8.40 14.04
N GLU A 188 3.71 -7.54 14.14
CA GLU A 188 3.73 -6.46 15.11
C GLU A 188 2.51 -5.51 14.98
N THR A 189 2.18 -5.08 13.76
CA THR A 189 1.00 -4.21 13.56
C THR A 189 -0.31 -4.90 13.90
N LEU A 190 -0.44 -6.21 13.63
CA LEU A 190 -1.63 -6.97 13.98
C LEU A 190 -1.77 -7.19 15.49
N GLU A 191 -0.66 -7.41 16.19
CA GLU A 191 -0.59 -7.46 17.67
C GLU A 191 -0.99 -6.10 18.27
N MET A 192 -0.42 -5.00 17.75
CA MET A 192 -0.78 -3.65 18.18
C MET A 192 -2.27 -3.35 18.00
N LEU A 193 -2.91 -3.93 17.00
CA LEU A 193 -4.35 -3.81 16.73
C LEU A 193 -5.19 -4.83 17.52
N GLY A 194 -4.57 -5.78 18.23
CA GLY A 194 -5.27 -6.80 19.02
C GLY A 194 -6.03 -7.82 18.17
N ILE A 195 -5.55 -8.10 16.93
CA ILE A 195 -6.22 -9.03 15.99
C ILE A 195 -5.32 -10.18 15.53
N ALA A 196 -4.13 -10.34 16.08
CA ALA A 196 -3.17 -11.36 15.65
C ALA A 196 -3.76 -12.78 15.71
N ASP A 197 -4.53 -13.12 16.75
CA ASP A 197 -5.16 -14.42 16.95
C ASP A 197 -6.23 -14.77 15.88
N PHE A 198 -6.70 -13.77 15.15
CA PHE A 198 -7.67 -13.95 14.07
C PHE A 198 -7.02 -14.05 12.69
N CYS A 199 -5.68 -14.05 12.62
CA CYS A 199 -4.91 -14.00 11.40
C CYS A 199 -4.23 -15.32 11.08
N GLU A 200 -4.18 -15.69 9.81
CA GLU A 200 -3.52 -16.90 9.32
C GLU A 200 -2.81 -16.62 7.97
N ALA A 201 -1.59 -17.13 7.83
CA ALA A 201 -0.84 -17.18 6.59
C ALA A 201 -0.72 -18.63 6.09
N PRO A 202 -1.72 -19.15 5.34
CA PRO A 202 -1.71 -20.52 4.87
C PRO A 202 -0.49 -20.84 4.01
N ALA A 203 0.08 -22.04 4.17
CA ALA A 203 1.18 -22.53 3.35
C ALA A 203 0.73 -22.87 1.92
N GLU A 204 -0.54 -23.19 1.75
CA GLU A 204 -1.15 -23.58 0.48
C GLU A 204 -1.18 -22.39 -0.52
N SER A 205 -1.07 -22.69 -1.80
CA SER A 205 -1.19 -21.69 -2.87
C SER A 205 -2.63 -21.36 -3.24
N SER A 206 -3.61 -22.08 -2.69
CA SER A 206 -5.04 -21.85 -2.89
C SER A 206 -5.82 -22.24 -1.65
N VAL A 207 -6.82 -21.43 -1.31
CA VAL A 207 -7.78 -21.72 -0.23
C VAL A 207 -9.21 -21.44 -0.69
N ARG A 208 -10.18 -22.05 -0.03
CA ARG A 208 -11.62 -21.93 -0.30
C ARG A 208 -12.33 -21.67 1.01
N PRO A 209 -12.52 -20.40 1.40
CA PRO A 209 -13.33 -20.04 2.54
C PRO A 209 -14.78 -20.49 2.36
N GLU A 210 -15.41 -20.97 3.44
CA GLU A 210 -16.85 -21.25 3.46
C GLU A 210 -17.65 -19.96 3.16
N ARG A 211 -17.28 -18.85 3.80
CA ARG A 211 -17.78 -17.53 3.50
C ARG A 211 -16.60 -16.57 3.33
N TYR A 212 -16.50 -15.93 2.19
CA TYR A 212 -15.48 -14.95 1.91
C TYR A 212 -16.06 -13.54 1.86
N TYR A 213 -15.56 -12.68 2.72
CA TYR A 213 -15.87 -11.25 2.70
C TYR A 213 -14.74 -10.51 1.98
N PHE A 214 -15.03 -10.01 0.81
CA PHE A 214 -14.13 -9.11 0.12
C PHE A 214 -14.28 -7.71 0.70
N CYS A 215 -13.26 -7.23 1.41
CA CYS A 215 -13.13 -5.84 1.82
C CYS A 215 -12.33 -5.09 0.75
N SER A 216 -12.91 -4.08 0.12
CA SER A 216 -12.19 -3.28 -0.86
C SER A 216 -11.00 -2.56 -0.22
N PRO A 217 -9.95 -2.20 -0.97
CA PRO A 217 -9.04 -1.15 -0.53
C PRO A 217 -9.83 0.13 -0.23
N THR A 218 -9.35 0.94 0.71
CA THR A 218 -9.97 2.25 0.98
C THR A 218 -9.61 3.29 -0.09
N ALA A 219 -8.52 3.06 -0.83
CA ALA A 219 -8.08 3.88 -1.95
C ALA A 219 -7.24 3.06 -2.94
N LEU A 220 -6.94 3.64 -4.09
CA LEU A 220 -5.92 3.13 -5.00
C LEU A 220 -4.53 3.34 -4.41
N THR A 221 -3.59 2.45 -4.70
CA THR A 221 -2.18 2.60 -4.32
C THR A 221 -1.62 3.95 -4.75
N GLY A 222 -0.99 4.66 -3.83
CA GLY A 222 -0.44 6.00 -4.06
C GLY A 222 -1.44 7.14 -3.90
N VAL A 223 -2.71 6.84 -3.69
CA VAL A 223 -3.77 7.80 -3.40
C VAL A 223 -4.33 7.52 -2.02
N TRP A 224 -4.68 8.56 -1.27
CA TRP A 224 -5.22 8.42 0.07
C TRP A 224 -6.69 8.82 0.13
N ASN A 225 -7.47 8.03 0.86
CA ASN A 225 -8.83 8.37 1.24
C ASN A 225 -8.83 8.79 2.71
N PRO A 226 -9.53 9.90 3.09
CA PRO A 226 -9.64 10.35 4.48
C PRO A 226 -10.09 9.26 5.44
N LEU A 227 -10.97 8.36 5.00
CA LEU A 227 -11.49 7.25 5.81
C LEU A 227 -10.37 6.31 6.29
N GLY A 228 -9.51 5.84 5.37
CA GLY A 228 -8.39 4.95 5.72
C GLY A 228 -7.33 5.67 6.54
N PHE A 229 -7.03 6.93 6.20
CA PHE A 229 -6.06 7.76 6.92
C PHE A 229 -6.50 8.01 8.37
N ALA A 230 -7.72 8.45 8.58
CA ALA A 230 -8.26 8.72 9.92
C ALA A 230 -8.32 7.46 10.78
N TRP A 231 -8.77 6.34 10.18
CA TRP A 231 -8.85 5.06 10.88
C TRP A 231 -7.46 4.60 11.36
N LEU A 232 -6.43 4.66 10.52
CA LEU A 232 -5.06 4.30 10.93
C LEU A 232 -4.59 5.18 12.08
N ARG A 233 -4.71 6.49 11.96
CA ARG A 233 -4.26 7.42 13.02
C ARG A 233 -4.98 7.18 14.34
N GLU A 234 -6.29 6.92 14.31
CA GLU A 234 -7.07 6.62 15.50
C GLU A 234 -6.59 5.34 16.17
N ARG A 235 -6.46 4.26 15.41
CA ARG A 235 -6.07 2.94 15.91
C ARG A 235 -4.65 2.89 16.46
N PHE A 236 -3.73 3.66 15.86
CA PHE A 236 -2.32 3.70 16.30
C PHE A 236 -2.01 4.86 17.25
N ARG A 237 -2.95 5.76 17.52
CA ARG A 237 -2.76 6.87 18.46
C ARG A 237 -2.27 6.47 19.86
N PRO A 238 -2.67 5.34 20.46
CA PRO A 238 -2.12 4.91 21.75
C PRO A 238 -0.60 4.70 21.79
N PHE A 239 0.03 4.61 20.63
CA PHE A 239 1.47 4.42 20.50
C PHE A 239 2.23 5.71 20.16
N PHE A 240 1.53 6.84 20.04
CA PHE A 240 2.17 8.13 19.78
C PHE A 240 2.86 8.63 21.06
N ALA A 241 4.07 9.13 20.87
CA ALA A 241 4.77 9.86 21.93
C ALA A 241 4.35 11.35 21.90
N PRO A 242 4.47 12.07 23.06
CA PRO A 242 4.26 13.51 23.10
C PRO A 242 5.17 14.25 22.12
N ALA A 243 4.67 15.33 21.52
CA ALA A 243 5.43 16.17 20.59
C ALA A 243 6.47 17.03 21.35
N ALA A 244 7.58 16.41 21.75
CA ALA A 244 8.67 17.05 22.49
C ALA A 244 10.05 16.48 22.08
N GLY A 245 10.12 15.83 20.93
CA GLY A 245 11.34 15.19 20.42
C GLY A 245 12.21 16.14 19.60
N SER A 246 13.32 15.60 19.13
CA SER A 246 14.22 16.26 18.18
C SER A 246 13.67 16.19 16.75
N PRO A 247 14.15 17.01 15.83
CA PRO A 247 13.93 16.80 14.42
C PRO A 247 14.58 15.49 13.97
N VAL A 248 13.97 14.76 13.02
CA VAL A 248 14.35 13.41 12.61
C VAL A 248 14.68 13.37 11.12
N PHE A 249 15.79 12.74 10.77
CA PHE A 249 16.12 12.36 9.39
C PHE A 249 15.97 10.84 9.21
N LEU A 250 14.98 10.44 8.40
CA LEU A 250 14.73 9.04 8.03
C LEU A 250 15.72 8.61 6.96
N THR A 251 16.78 7.93 7.39
CA THR A 251 17.82 7.44 6.47
C THR A 251 17.35 6.21 5.70
N ARG A 252 18.17 5.80 4.72
CA ARG A 252 17.87 4.69 3.83
C ARG A 252 18.99 3.66 3.77
N ARG A 253 19.67 3.40 4.87
CA ARG A 253 20.75 2.40 4.97
C ARG A 253 20.20 1.00 4.63
N GLY A 254 20.98 0.21 3.92
CA GLY A 254 20.59 -1.16 3.55
C GLY A 254 19.47 -1.32 2.53
N ALA A 255 18.92 -0.25 1.97
CA ALA A 255 17.88 -0.32 0.95
C ALA A 255 18.44 -0.51 -0.47
N THR A 256 17.59 -0.92 -1.41
CA THR A 256 17.99 -1.22 -2.80
C THR A 256 18.35 0.01 -3.64
N ARG A 257 17.95 1.21 -3.21
CA ARG A 257 18.20 2.50 -3.91
C ARG A 257 18.79 3.49 -2.93
N VAL A 258 20.04 3.29 -2.56
CA VAL A 258 20.79 4.19 -1.67
C VAL A 258 21.55 5.18 -2.54
N PRO A 259 21.46 6.51 -2.33
CA PRO A 259 22.28 7.46 -3.06
C PRO A 259 23.74 7.37 -2.61
N ASP A 260 24.70 7.54 -3.54
CA ASP A 260 26.13 7.52 -3.24
C ASP A 260 26.51 8.58 -2.18
N ARG A 261 25.79 9.72 -2.19
CA ARG A 261 25.99 10.83 -1.25
C ARG A 261 25.25 10.66 0.09
N LEU A 262 24.73 9.46 0.42
CA LEU A 262 24.02 9.27 1.68
C LEU A 262 24.86 9.65 2.93
N PRO A 263 26.14 9.26 3.05
CA PRO A 263 26.94 9.65 4.21
C PRO A 263 27.15 11.17 4.36
N GLU A 264 27.18 11.88 3.25
CA GLU A 264 27.28 13.33 3.23
C GLU A 264 25.95 13.98 3.68
N LEU A 265 24.86 13.45 3.19
CA LEU A 265 23.52 13.90 3.52
C LEU A 265 23.22 13.68 5.00
N GLU A 266 23.55 12.51 5.55
CA GLU A 266 23.42 12.21 6.99
C GLU A 266 24.19 13.22 7.83
N ARG A 267 25.43 13.52 7.48
CA ARG A 267 26.24 14.55 8.18
C ARG A 267 25.65 15.95 8.13
N VAL A 268 24.97 16.32 7.04
CA VAL A 268 24.26 17.61 6.94
C VAL A 268 23.16 17.67 7.99
N PHE A 269 22.36 16.62 8.12
CA PHE A 269 21.27 16.57 9.08
C PHE A 269 21.79 16.47 10.53
N GLU A 270 22.80 15.64 10.81
CA GLU A 270 23.43 15.54 12.14
C GLU A 270 23.97 16.91 12.62
N ARG A 271 24.68 17.65 11.76
CA ARG A 271 25.18 18.99 12.08
C ARG A 271 24.06 20.01 12.33
N ALA A 272 22.89 19.79 11.75
CA ALA A 272 21.71 20.61 11.97
C ALA A 272 20.88 20.15 13.20
N GLY A 273 21.36 19.18 13.97
CA GLY A 273 20.70 18.69 15.19
C GLY A 273 19.60 17.68 14.94
N PHE A 274 19.52 17.08 13.76
CA PHE A 274 18.57 15.99 13.48
C PHE A 274 19.09 14.65 14.01
N GLU A 275 18.20 13.88 14.62
CA GLU A 275 18.43 12.46 14.87
C GLU A 275 18.36 11.68 13.56
N VAL A 276 19.42 10.94 13.21
CA VAL A 276 19.42 10.07 12.03
C VAL A 276 18.83 8.70 12.40
N VAL A 277 17.68 8.37 11.83
CA VAL A 277 16.90 7.18 12.18
C VAL A 277 16.86 6.20 11.02
N ASP A 278 17.36 4.98 11.25
CA ASP A 278 17.16 3.85 10.34
C ASP A 278 15.91 3.06 10.77
N CYS A 279 14.80 3.32 10.10
CA CYS A 279 13.53 2.62 10.36
C CYS A 279 13.63 1.09 10.16
N GLY A 280 14.57 0.61 9.33
CA GLY A 280 14.75 -0.83 9.11
C GLY A 280 15.30 -1.57 10.34
N ALA A 281 15.92 -0.86 11.26
CA ALA A 281 16.48 -1.39 12.52
C ALA A 281 15.51 -1.27 13.71
N LEU A 282 14.33 -0.65 13.52
CA LEU A 282 13.37 -0.36 14.58
C LEU A 282 12.10 -1.19 14.43
N SER A 283 11.47 -1.53 15.55
CA SER A 283 10.10 -2.00 15.60
C SER A 283 9.13 -0.92 15.10
N VAL A 284 7.94 -1.30 14.68
CA VAL A 284 6.89 -0.34 14.24
C VAL A 284 6.52 0.60 15.38
N ARG A 285 6.41 0.08 16.60
CA ARG A 285 6.14 0.88 17.80
C ARG A 285 7.17 1.98 18.01
N GLU A 286 8.46 1.66 17.88
CA GLU A 286 9.54 2.63 18.00
C GLU A 286 9.53 3.65 16.86
N GLN A 287 9.26 3.21 15.61
CA GLN A 287 9.09 4.12 14.47
C GLN A 287 7.98 5.12 14.74
N ILE A 288 6.81 4.65 15.18
CA ILE A 288 5.66 5.50 15.52
C ILE A 288 6.01 6.48 16.64
N ALA A 289 6.60 6.01 17.73
CA ALA A 289 6.95 6.86 18.87
C ALA A 289 7.95 7.97 18.47
N ARG A 290 8.99 7.64 17.72
CA ARG A 290 10.00 8.62 17.28
C ARG A 290 9.43 9.65 16.32
N THR A 291 8.66 9.21 15.32
CA THR A 291 8.13 10.13 14.31
C THR A 291 6.96 10.97 14.84
N SER A 292 6.10 10.42 15.70
CA SER A 292 5.01 11.19 16.31
C SER A 292 5.49 12.28 17.27
N ALA A 293 6.68 12.12 17.87
CA ALA A 293 7.32 13.10 18.74
C ALA A 293 8.13 14.16 17.98
N ALA A 294 8.46 13.91 16.71
CA ALA A 294 9.39 14.74 15.95
C ALA A 294 8.88 16.16 15.73
N THR A 295 9.76 17.14 15.91
CA THR A 295 9.48 18.57 15.64
C THR A 295 9.63 18.94 14.16
N ALA A 296 10.39 18.17 13.39
CA ALA A 296 10.46 18.19 11.94
C ALA A 296 10.87 16.81 11.43
N VAL A 297 10.50 16.47 10.21
CA VAL A 297 10.90 15.19 9.60
C VAL A 297 11.46 15.44 8.21
N ALA A 298 12.67 14.93 7.97
CA ALA A 298 13.23 14.82 6.64
C ALA A 298 13.47 13.35 6.30
N GLY A 299 13.49 13.01 5.01
CA GLY A 299 13.82 11.64 4.62
C GLY A 299 13.98 11.46 3.12
N LEU A 300 14.74 10.42 2.76
CA LEU A 300 14.82 9.96 1.38
C LEU A 300 13.52 9.28 0.96
N HIS A 301 13.07 9.56 -0.27
CA HIS A 301 11.91 8.89 -0.85
C HIS A 301 12.02 7.36 -0.69
N GLY A 302 11.13 6.75 0.06
CA GLY A 302 11.12 5.32 0.35
C GLY A 302 10.17 4.93 1.47
N ALA A 303 10.04 3.61 1.73
CA ALA A 303 9.01 3.07 2.63
C ALA A 303 9.05 3.67 4.05
N ALA A 304 10.20 4.15 4.55
CA ALA A 304 10.30 4.85 5.83
C ALA A 304 9.44 6.11 5.91
N MET A 305 9.23 6.81 4.76
CA MET A 305 8.36 7.99 4.69
C MET A 305 6.88 7.67 4.95
N THR A 306 6.48 6.41 5.00
CA THR A 306 5.13 6.02 5.44
C THR A 306 4.84 6.49 6.87
N ASN A 307 5.88 6.66 7.68
CA ASN A 307 5.79 7.16 9.05
C ASN A 307 5.31 8.62 9.15
N LEU A 308 5.21 9.36 8.03
CA LEU A 308 4.50 10.65 7.97
C LEU A 308 3.03 10.53 8.43
N LEU A 309 2.46 9.34 8.40
CA LEU A 309 1.13 9.04 8.94
C LEU A 309 0.98 9.41 10.42
N TRP A 310 2.05 9.31 11.19
CA TRP A 310 2.01 9.42 12.65
C TRP A 310 2.32 10.83 13.17
N ILE A 311 2.83 11.70 12.30
CA ILE A 311 3.34 13.04 12.64
C ILE A 311 2.19 13.99 12.98
N GLN A 312 2.47 14.99 13.84
CA GLN A 312 1.49 16.01 14.21
C GLN A 312 1.20 16.99 13.05
N PRO A 313 -0.04 17.47 12.91
CA PRO A 313 -0.37 18.52 11.93
C PRO A 313 0.54 19.76 12.10
N GLY A 314 0.90 20.38 10.99
CA GLY A 314 1.77 21.55 10.96
C GLY A 314 3.28 21.26 11.06
N THR A 315 3.67 20.01 11.31
CA THR A 315 5.09 19.64 11.37
C THR A 315 5.75 19.84 10.00
N PRO A 316 6.92 20.52 9.94
CA PRO A 316 7.69 20.65 8.72
C PRO A 316 8.21 19.30 8.21
N VAL A 317 8.05 19.05 6.92
CA VAL A 317 8.51 17.82 6.26
C VAL A 317 9.32 18.15 5.02
N LEU A 318 10.45 17.46 4.84
CA LEU A 318 11.25 17.50 3.63
C LEU A 318 11.43 16.10 3.05
N GLU A 319 10.80 15.81 1.92
CA GLU A 319 11.07 14.59 1.15
C GLU A 319 12.18 14.82 0.14
N ILE A 320 13.17 13.93 0.10
CA ILE A 320 14.35 14.05 -0.75
C ILE A 320 14.31 12.94 -1.81
N PHE A 321 14.29 13.36 -3.08
CA PHE A 321 14.28 12.47 -4.22
C PHE A 321 15.65 12.33 -4.85
N GLN A 322 15.91 11.15 -5.38
CA GLN A 322 17.01 10.95 -6.34
C GLN A 322 16.58 11.45 -7.73
N PRO A 323 17.51 11.92 -8.57
CA PRO A 323 17.22 12.29 -9.94
C PRO A 323 16.55 11.16 -10.73
N GLY A 324 15.57 11.51 -11.55
CA GLY A 324 14.90 10.56 -12.45
C GLY A 324 13.80 9.71 -11.84
N TYR A 325 13.51 9.86 -10.53
CA TYR A 325 12.40 9.16 -9.90
C TYR A 325 11.63 10.07 -8.96
N LEU A 326 10.46 10.51 -9.39
CA LEU A 326 9.52 11.30 -8.59
C LEU A 326 8.21 10.54 -8.41
N ASN A 327 7.67 10.51 -7.21
CA ASN A 327 6.41 9.87 -6.88
C ASN A 327 5.75 10.56 -5.68
N GLY A 328 4.57 11.14 -5.86
CA GLY A 328 3.87 11.94 -4.84
C GLY A 328 3.10 11.16 -3.78
N CYS A 329 3.32 9.85 -3.62
CA CYS A 329 2.54 9.05 -2.65
C CYS A 329 2.68 9.53 -1.20
N TYR A 330 3.82 10.11 -0.81
CA TYR A 330 4.02 10.68 0.53
C TYR A 330 3.55 12.13 0.64
N GLU A 331 3.54 12.88 -0.45
CA GLU A 331 2.86 14.18 -0.52
C GLU A 331 1.37 14.04 -0.18
N GLN A 332 0.73 12.95 -0.65
CA GLN A 332 -0.65 12.63 -0.30
C GLN A 332 -0.83 12.40 1.21
N ILE A 333 0.12 11.72 1.86
CA ILE A 333 0.13 11.57 3.32
C ILE A 333 0.28 12.94 3.99
N GLY A 334 1.22 13.76 3.51
CA GLY A 334 1.45 15.11 4.00
C GLY A 334 0.19 15.97 3.93
N PHE A 335 -0.51 15.94 2.80
CA PHE A 335 -1.77 16.66 2.60
C PHE A 335 -2.86 16.20 3.57
N GLN A 336 -3.12 14.89 3.67
CA GLN A 336 -4.12 14.34 4.59
C GLN A 336 -3.77 14.63 6.07
N GLY A 337 -2.47 14.61 6.40
CA GLY A 337 -1.94 14.90 7.73
C GLY A 337 -1.85 16.40 8.05
N ARG A 338 -2.15 17.29 7.09
CA ARG A 338 -1.96 18.75 7.21
C ARG A 338 -0.53 19.11 7.62
N LEU A 339 0.47 18.44 7.02
CA LEU A 339 1.89 18.69 7.26
C LEU A 339 2.38 19.87 6.41
N ASP A 340 3.39 20.58 6.88
CA ASP A 340 4.12 21.56 6.04
C ASP A 340 5.11 20.82 5.14
N TYR A 341 4.57 20.26 4.06
CA TYR A 341 5.28 19.34 3.18
C TYR A 341 6.05 20.07 2.09
N ASN A 342 7.35 19.79 2.05
CA ASN A 342 8.28 20.28 1.03
C ASN A 342 9.04 19.11 0.39
N PHE A 343 9.59 19.29 -0.81
CA PHE A 343 10.45 18.31 -1.43
C PHE A 343 11.67 18.90 -2.11
N GLN A 344 12.73 18.11 -2.23
CA GLN A 344 13.99 18.48 -2.90
C GLN A 344 14.51 17.31 -3.75
N ILE A 345 15.14 17.64 -4.89
CA ILE A 345 15.82 16.63 -5.73
C ILE A 345 17.30 16.69 -5.43
N LEU A 346 17.86 15.56 -5.02
CA LEU A 346 19.29 15.39 -4.73
C LEU A 346 20.02 15.11 -6.06
N GLY A 347 20.66 16.09 -6.67
CA GLY A 347 21.33 15.84 -7.96
C GLY A 347 22.57 16.67 -8.19
N THR A 348 22.71 17.80 -7.47
CA THR A 348 23.81 18.75 -7.59
C THR A 348 24.18 19.31 -6.23
N ASP A 349 25.31 20.03 -6.13
CA ASP A 349 25.70 20.74 -4.91
C ASP A 349 24.62 21.74 -4.48
N ARG A 350 23.94 22.39 -5.44
CA ARG A 350 22.78 23.25 -5.17
C ARG A 350 21.65 22.52 -4.43
N GLY A 351 21.50 21.21 -4.64
CA GLY A 351 20.55 20.38 -3.90
C GLY A 351 20.89 20.28 -2.42
N LEU A 352 22.16 20.01 -2.09
CA LEU A 352 22.62 19.98 -0.70
C LEU A 352 22.57 21.35 -0.02
N ASP A 353 22.92 22.44 -0.73
CA ASP A 353 22.79 23.79 -0.20
C ASP A 353 21.34 24.14 0.13
N SER A 354 20.40 23.70 -0.71
CA SER A 354 18.97 23.89 -0.46
C SER A 354 18.48 23.12 0.77
N ILE A 355 18.95 21.88 0.93
CA ILE A 355 18.68 21.05 2.11
C ILE A 355 19.26 21.71 3.36
N SER A 356 20.51 22.18 3.30
CA SER A 356 21.17 22.87 4.43
C SER A 356 20.42 24.14 4.85
N ARG A 357 19.91 24.93 3.88
CA ARG A 357 19.06 26.10 4.17
C ARG A 357 17.75 25.70 4.84
N TRP A 358 17.10 24.64 4.37
CA TRP A 358 15.88 24.14 5.00
C TRP A 358 16.16 23.69 6.45
N CYS A 359 17.23 22.93 6.69
CA CYS A 359 17.64 22.55 8.04
C CYS A 359 17.86 23.77 8.94
N SER A 360 18.53 24.81 8.41
CA SER A 360 18.78 26.05 9.18
C SER A 360 17.48 26.81 9.50
N SER A 361 16.45 26.72 8.68
CA SER A 361 15.14 27.33 8.96
C SER A 361 14.39 26.60 10.08
N ILE A 362 14.61 25.28 10.23
CA ILE A 362 14.00 24.48 11.29
C ILE A 362 14.72 24.74 12.65
N ALA A 363 16.04 24.92 12.63
CA ALA A 363 16.83 25.12 13.83
C ALA A 363 16.62 26.48 14.53
N ARG A 364 16.02 27.45 13.83
CA ARG A 364 15.68 28.75 14.42
C ARG A 364 14.32 28.64 15.12
N PRO A 365 14.24 28.92 16.44
CA PRO A 365 12.93 29.13 17.06
C PRO A 365 12.24 30.28 16.31
N ALA A 366 10.93 30.17 16.09
CA ALA A 366 10.13 31.27 15.58
C ALA A 366 10.37 32.45 16.52
N GLU A 367 11.03 33.50 16.04
CA GLU A 367 11.07 34.77 16.74
C GLU A 367 9.62 35.25 16.84
N CYS A 368 9.09 35.29 18.06
CA CYS A 368 7.77 35.80 18.37
C CYS A 368 7.71 37.33 18.13
#